data_a58f9df0b3485ea94000384432717a5e
#
_entry.id   a58f9df0b3485ea94000384432717a5e
#
_cell.length_a   1.000
_cell.length_b   1.000
_cell.length_c   1.000
_cell.angle_alpha   90.00
_cell.angle_beta   90.00
_cell.angle_gamma   90.00
#
_symmetry.space_group_name_H-M   'P 1'
#
loop_
_entity.id
_entity.type
_entity.pdbx_description
1 polymer ?
#
loop_
_entity_poly.entity_id
_entity_poly.type
_entity_poly.pdbx_seq_one_letter_code
_entity_poly.pdbx_strand_id
1 'polypeptide(L)'
;MSSEVEKKNEGTDVYSILRDDIICLRLRPGTFFSIKDICEIYGVGRSPGRDALIRLAQEGLVTFLPQRGTMISTLDLERIDNERFIRRSIEENIMRDFVAIFSPSVILELEIGRASCRERV
;
A
#
# COMPACT_ATOMS: atom_id res chain seq x y z
N MET A 1 -14.82 -24.98 17.55
CA MET A 1 -13.71 -24.24 16.92
C MET A 1 -14.18 -23.45 15.69
N SER A 2 -15.33 -22.76 15.78
CA SER A 2 -15.89 -22.01 14.65
C SER A 2 -16.48 -20.66 15.05
N SER A 3 -16.07 -20.08 16.17
CA SER A 3 -16.68 -18.87 16.74
C SER A 3 -15.73 -17.68 16.95
N GLU A 4 -14.49 -17.73 16.48
CA GLU A 4 -13.52 -16.64 16.66
C GLU A 4 -13.27 -15.80 15.40
N VAL A 5 -13.84 -16.14 14.26
CA VAL A 5 -13.66 -15.40 13.00
C VAL A 5 -14.71 -14.29 12.80
N GLU A 6 -15.83 -14.34 13.53
CA GLU A 6 -16.98 -13.44 13.27
C GLU A 6 -16.98 -12.10 14.01
N LYS A 7 -16.01 -11.77 14.86
CA LYS A 7 -16.06 -10.56 15.69
C LYS A 7 -15.01 -9.47 15.40
N LYS A 8 -14.30 -9.55 14.26
CA LYS A 8 -13.22 -8.58 13.95
C LYS A 8 -13.58 -7.54 12.88
N ASN A 9 -14.82 -7.46 12.42
CA ASN A 9 -15.20 -6.63 11.26
C ASN A 9 -16.03 -5.36 11.58
N GLU A 10 -16.20 -4.96 12.82
CA GLU A 10 -16.92 -3.72 13.15
C GLU A 10 -15.99 -2.51 13.27
N GLY A 11 -15.20 -2.21 12.25
CA GLY A 11 -14.38 -1.00 12.23
C GLY A 11 -13.18 -1.03 11.29
N THR A 12 -12.88 -2.16 10.68
CA THR A 12 -11.76 -2.23 9.75
C THR A 12 -12.26 -1.92 8.34
N ASP A 13 -11.81 -0.81 7.79
CA ASP A 13 -12.12 -0.38 6.43
C ASP A 13 -11.67 -1.44 5.43
N VAL A 14 -12.58 -1.97 4.62
CA VAL A 14 -12.32 -2.96 3.55
C VAL A 14 -11.18 -2.50 2.63
N TYR A 15 -11.11 -1.20 2.39
CA TYR A 15 -10.02 -0.60 1.63
C TYR A 15 -8.66 -0.91 2.24
N SER A 16 -8.50 -0.75 3.56
CA SER A 16 -7.23 -1.00 4.26
C SER A 16 -6.81 -2.47 4.18
N ILE A 17 -7.76 -3.38 4.36
CA ILE A 17 -7.49 -4.83 4.27
C ILE A 17 -7.08 -5.22 2.84
N LEU A 18 -7.84 -4.80 1.84
CA LEU A 18 -7.54 -5.06 0.43
C LEU A 18 -6.19 -4.47 0.01
N ARG A 19 -5.91 -3.25 0.46
CA ARG A 19 -4.63 -2.58 0.20
C ARG A 19 -3.46 -3.37 0.76
N ASP A 20 -3.56 -3.82 2.00
CA ASP A 20 -2.53 -4.65 2.64
C ASP A 20 -2.36 -5.99 1.95
N ASP A 21 -3.44 -6.63 1.50
CA ASP A 21 -3.40 -7.89 0.76
C ASP A 21 -2.70 -7.75 -0.60
N ILE A 22 -2.88 -6.60 -1.27
CA ILE A 22 -2.18 -6.30 -2.53
C ILE A 22 -0.70 -6.00 -2.26
N ILE A 23 -0.37 -5.15 -1.29
CA ILE A 23 1.00 -4.76 -0.98
C ILE A 23 1.82 -5.95 -0.46
N CYS A 24 1.21 -6.80 0.37
CA CYS A 24 1.86 -8.02 0.88
C CYS A 24 1.85 -9.18 -0.13
N LEU A 25 1.39 -8.96 -1.36
CA LEU A 25 1.31 -9.95 -2.44
C LEU A 25 0.46 -11.18 -2.10
N ARG A 26 -0.47 -11.08 -1.13
CA ARG A 26 -1.50 -12.09 -0.90
C ARG A 26 -2.46 -12.16 -2.08
N LEU A 27 -2.77 -10.99 -2.66
CA LEU A 27 -3.42 -10.87 -3.97
C LEU A 27 -2.35 -10.58 -5.02
N ARG A 28 -2.12 -11.51 -5.92
CA ARG A 28 -1.03 -11.41 -6.90
C ARG A 28 -1.34 -10.38 -8.00
N PRO A 29 -0.33 -9.62 -8.46
CA PRO A 29 -0.46 -8.78 -9.64
C PRO A 29 -1.00 -9.56 -10.84
N GLY A 30 -1.89 -8.93 -11.63
CA GLY A 30 -2.52 -9.56 -12.77
C GLY A 30 -3.71 -10.47 -12.46
N THR A 31 -4.05 -10.69 -11.17
CA THR A 31 -5.24 -11.46 -10.80
C THR A 31 -6.50 -10.66 -11.09
N PHE A 32 -7.51 -11.35 -11.65
CA PHE A 32 -8.84 -10.80 -11.92
C PHE A 32 -9.81 -11.19 -10.81
N PHE A 33 -10.69 -10.29 -10.46
CA PHE A 33 -11.79 -10.54 -9.52
C PHE A 33 -12.99 -9.65 -9.83
N SER A 34 -14.15 -10.07 -9.39
CA SER A 34 -15.39 -9.30 -9.48
C SER A 34 -15.72 -8.64 -8.14
N ILE A 35 -16.63 -7.66 -8.15
CA ILE A 35 -17.17 -7.09 -6.91
C ILE A 35 -17.80 -8.18 -6.03
N LYS A 36 -18.41 -9.20 -6.66
CA LYS A 36 -19.02 -10.31 -5.95
C LYS A 36 -17.98 -11.12 -5.16
N ASP A 37 -16.82 -11.40 -5.77
CA ASP A 37 -15.72 -12.12 -5.10
C ASP A 37 -15.23 -11.34 -3.87
N ILE A 38 -15.08 -10.02 -3.98
CA ILE A 38 -14.71 -9.16 -2.86
C ILE A 38 -15.75 -9.21 -1.74
N CYS A 39 -17.03 -9.12 -2.07
CA CYS A 39 -18.10 -9.22 -1.08
C CYS A 39 -18.10 -10.57 -0.36
N GLU A 40 -17.85 -11.65 -1.05
CA GLU A 40 -17.81 -13.01 -0.48
C GLU A 40 -16.54 -13.21 0.39
N ILE A 41 -15.37 -12.81 -0.09
CA ILE A 41 -14.10 -13.02 0.62
C ILE A 41 -14.02 -12.16 1.89
N TYR A 42 -14.45 -10.91 1.81
CA TYR A 42 -14.30 -9.95 2.91
C TYR A 42 -15.58 -9.74 3.73
N GLY A 43 -16.68 -10.42 3.39
CA GLY A 43 -17.94 -10.35 4.12
C GLY A 43 -18.60 -8.97 4.12
N VAL A 44 -18.48 -8.21 3.02
CA VAL A 44 -18.97 -6.83 2.91
C VAL A 44 -20.03 -6.66 1.84
N GLY A 45 -20.80 -5.58 1.95
CA GLY A 45 -21.81 -5.23 0.95
C GLY A 45 -21.17 -4.71 -0.35
N ARG A 46 -21.99 -4.65 -1.42
CA ARG A 46 -21.53 -4.19 -2.74
C ARG A 46 -21.07 -2.72 -2.73
N SER A 47 -21.76 -1.85 -1.99
CA SER A 47 -21.43 -0.43 -1.94
C SER A 47 -20.05 -0.20 -1.31
N PRO A 48 -19.77 -0.63 -0.07
CA PRO A 48 -18.44 -0.46 0.53
C PRO A 48 -17.33 -1.20 -0.25
N GLY A 49 -17.62 -2.36 -0.83
CA GLY A 49 -16.67 -3.07 -1.69
C GLY A 49 -16.32 -2.27 -2.94
N ARG A 50 -17.30 -1.66 -3.61
CA ARG A 50 -17.08 -0.81 -4.77
C ARG A 50 -16.30 0.46 -4.43
N ASP A 51 -16.64 1.12 -3.33
CA ASP A 51 -15.95 2.34 -2.89
C ASP A 51 -14.47 2.06 -2.57
N ALA A 52 -14.18 0.94 -1.93
CA ALA A 52 -12.81 0.48 -1.70
C ALA A 52 -12.03 0.28 -3.01
N LEU A 53 -12.64 -0.36 -4.01
CA LEU A 53 -12.02 -0.58 -5.32
C LEU A 53 -11.77 0.72 -6.07
N ILE A 54 -12.69 1.70 -5.99
CA ILE A 54 -12.51 3.02 -6.61
C ILE A 54 -11.29 3.74 -5.99
N ARG A 55 -11.16 3.72 -4.67
CA ARG A 55 -10.00 4.30 -3.97
C ARG A 55 -8.70 3.62 -4.37
N LEU A 56 -8.67 2.29 -4.43
CA LEU A 56 -7.50 1.53 -4.87
C LEU A 56 -7.14 1.80 -6.34
N ALA A 57 -8.13 2.03 -7.20
CA ALA A 57 -7.89 2.41 -8.59
C ALA A 57 -7.28 3.81 -8.71
N GLN A 58 -7.68 4.75 -7.87
CA GLN A 58 -7.07 6.09 -7.80
C GLN A 58 -5.60 6.03 -7.38
N GLU A 59 -5.22 5.05 -6.54
CA GLU A 59 -3.84 4.79 -6.16
C GLU A 59 -3.05 3.96 -7.21
N GLY A 60 -3.73 3.47 -8.25
CA GLY A 60 -3.12 2.65 -9.29
C GLY A 60 -2.88 1.19 -8.89
N LEU A 61 -3.43 0.74 -7.75
CA LEU A 61 -3.29 -0.64 -7.26
C LEU A 61 -4.20 -1.63 -7.96
N VAL A 62 -5.32 -1.17 -8.52
CA VAL A 62 -6.23 -1.97 -9.33
C VAL A 62 -6.63 -1.22 -10.60
N THR A 63 -7.03 -1.98 -11.63
CA THR A 63 -7.49 -1.45 -12.90
C THR A 63 -8.85 -2.05 -13.25
N PHE A 64 -9.82 -1.21 -13.57
CA PHE A 64 -11.11 -1.66 -14.08
C PHE A 64 -11.01 -1.98 -15.56
N LEU A 65 -11.38 -3.19 -15.92
CA LEU A 65 -11.42 -3.63 -17.33
C LEU A 65 -12.88 -3.79 -17.78
N PRO A 66 -13.28 -3.15 -18.89
CA PRO A 66 -14.63 -3.30 -19.44
C PRO A 66 -14.94 -4.79 -19.67
N GLN A 67 -16.10 -5.25 -19.18
CA GLN A 67 -16.61 -6.62 -19.33
C GLN A 67 -15.78 -7.75 -18.70
N ARG A 68 -14.60 -7.45 -18.10
CA ARG A 68 -13.73 -8.47 -17.47
C ARG A 68 -13.61 -8.34 -15.96
N GLY A 69 -14.17 -7.27 -15.37
CA GLY A 69 -14.10 -7.01 -13.93
C GLY A 69 -12.92 -6.13 -13.54
N THR A 70 -12.36 -6.40 -12.38
CA THR A 70 -11.24 -5.65 -11.83
C THR A 70 -9.99 -6.52 -11.82
N MET A 71 -8.86 -5.94 -12.15
CA MET A 71 -7.56 -6.61 -12.15
C MET A 71 -6.63 -5.92 -11.15
N ILE A 72 -5.88 -6.70 -10.37
CA ILE A 72 -4.74 -6.16 -9.62
C ILE A 72 -3.71 -5.66 -10.61
N SER A 73 -3.29 -4.40 -10.46
CA SER A 73 -2.33 -3.79 -11.38
C SER A 73 -1.03 -4.58 -11.43
N THR A 74 -0.50 -4.77 -12.63
CA THR A 74 0.80 -5.39 -12.83
C THR A 74 1.92 -4.44 -12.44
N LEU A 75 3.06 -4.99 -12.03
CA LEU A 75 4.25 -4.20 -11.73
C LEU A 75 4.88 -3.71 -13.03
N ASP A 76 5.04 -2.41 -13.15
CA ASP A 76 5.78 -1.76 -14.24
C ASP A 76 7.24 -1.58 -13.82
N LEU A 77 8.10 -2.47 -14.31
CA LEU A 77 9.52 -2.47 -13.96
C LEU A 77 10.26 -1.24 -14.49
N GLU A 78 9.90 -0.74 -15.65
CA GLU A 78 10.50 0.48 -16.22
C GLU A 78 10.18 1.70 -15.34
N ARG A 79 8.95 1.83 -14.90
CA ARG A 79 8.54 2.88 -13.97
C ARG A 79 9.27 2.77 -12.63
N ILE A 80 9.42 1.56 -12.09
CA ILE A 80 10.16 1.31 -10.85
C ILE A 80 11.62 1.75 -10.99
N ASP A 81 12.27 1.43 -12.10
CA ASP A 81 13.66 1.81 -12.35
C ASP A 81 13.82 3.33 -12.48
N ASN A 82 12.89 4.00 -13.16
CA ASN A 82 12.85 5.46 -13.24
C ASN A 82 12.65 6.12 -11.87
N GLU A 83 11.72 5.62 -11.06
CA GLU A 83 11.48 6.11 -9.70
C GLU A 83 12.70 5.89 -8.80
N ARG A 84 13.37 4.75 -8.91
CA ARG A 84 14.63 4.46 -8.20
C ARG A 84 15.76 5.39 -8.62
N PHE A 85 15.89 5.67 -9.92
CA PHE A 85 16.89 6.61 -10.43
C PHE A 85 16.69 8.02 -9.86
N ILE A 86 15.45 8.53 -9.88
CA ILE A 86 15.11 9.84 -9.33
C ILE A 86 15.42 9.89 -7.83
N ARG A 87 14.96 8.89 -7.08
CA ARG A 87 15.20 8.78 -5.64
C ARG A 87 16.70 8.80 -5.33
N ARG A 88 17.47 7.96 -6.00
CA ARG A 88 18.91 7.88 -5.81
C ARG A 88 19.61 9.22 -6.09
N SER A 89 19.23 9.90 -7.16
CA SER A 89 19.82 11.20 -7.53
C SER A 89 19.56 12.27 -6.46
N ILE A 90 18.37 12.26 -5.86
CA ILE A 90 18.02 13.19 -4.78
C ILE A 90 18.75 12.80 -3.48
N GLU A 91 18.71 11.53 -3.10
CA GLU A 91 19.34 11.04 -1.86
C GLU A 91 20.86 11.25 -1.87
N GLU A 92 21.54 11.03 -2.98
CA GLU A 92 22.97 11.29 -3.11
C GLU A 92 23.33 12.76 -2.89
N ASN A 93 22.54 13.69 -3.42
CA ASN A 93 22.73 15.13 -3.21
C ASN A 93 22.45 15.53 -1.76
N ILE A 94 21.35 15.06 -1.19
CA ILE A 94 21.01 15.31 0.22
C ILE A 94 22.11 14.79 1.15
N MET A 95 22.64 13.60 0.89
CA MET A 95 23.71 13.03 1.71
C MET A 95 25.00 13.84 1.59
N ARG A 96 25.32 14.34 0.40
CA ARG A 96 26.49 15.20 0.21
C ARG A 96 26.38 16.50 1.00
N ASP A 97 25.22 17.16 0.93
CA ASP A 97 24.95 18.38 1.67
C ASP A 97 24.91 18.12 3.17
N PHE A 98 24.31 17.00 3.59
CA PHE A 98 24.28 16.59 4.99
C PHE A 98 25.67 16.39 5.57
N VAL A 99 26.58 15.72 4.85
CA VAL A 99 27.96 15.51 5.31
C VAL A 99 28.69 16.84 5.49
N ALA A 100 28.39 17.85 4.65
CA ALA A 100 29.00 19.17 4.73
C ALA A 100 28.60 19.97 6.00
N ILE A 101 27.38 19.73 6.51
CA ILE A 101 26.84 20.41 7.71
C ILE A 101 26.80 19.50 8.94
N PHE A 102 27.38 18.31 8.84
CA PHE A 102 27.31 17.30 9.89
C PHE A 102 27.91 17.77 11.21
N SER A 103 27.16 17.60 12.30
CA SER A 103 27.61 17.78 13.67
C SER A 103 27.06 16.66 14.56
N PRO A 104 27.75 16.31 15.68
CA PRO A 104 27.28 15.25 16.59
C PRO A 104 25.89 15.48 17.16
N SER A 105 25.42 16.74 17.28
CA SER A 105 24.07 17.06 17.73
C SER A 105 22.97 16.60 16.77
N VAL A 106 23.26 16.58 15.48
CA VAL A 106 22.32 16.13 14.45
C VAL A 106 22.02 14.62 14.56
N ILE A 107 22.99 13.83 15.02
CA ILE A 107 22.78 12.39 15.24
C ILE A 107 21.70 12.17 16.29
N LEU A 108 21.72 12.93 17.38
CA LEU A 108 20.73 12.79 18.46
C LEU A 108 19.31 13.09 17.96
N GLU A 109 19.13 14.12 17.13
CA GLU A 109 17.84 14.45 16.49
C GLU A 109 17.36 13.34 15.54
N LEU A 110 18.27 12.74 14.77
CA LEU A 110 17.94 11.60 13.89
C LEU A 110 17.54 10.35 14.67
N GLU A 111 18.16 10.05 15.79
CA GLU A 111 17.79 8.94 16.65
C GLU A 111 16.40 9.13 17.27
N ILE A 112 16.05 10.33 17.69
CA ILE A 112 14.70 10.68 18.16
C ILE A 112 13.68 10.49 17.03
N GLY A 113 13.99 10.92 15.82
CA GLY A 113 13.14 10.71 14.64
C GLY A 113 12.90 9.24 14.31
N ARG A 114 13.91 8.38 14.45
CA ARG A 114 13.79 6.93 14.25
C ARG A 114 12.90 6.25 15.30
N ALA A 115 13.01 6.64 16.57
CA ALA A 115 12.14 6.16 17.62
C ALA A 115 10.66 6.52 17.33
N SER A 116 10.39 7.76 16.94
CA SER A 116 9.05 8.22 16.58
C SER A 116 8.47 7.50 15.35
N CYS A 117 9.29 7.11 14.37
CA CYS A 117 8.84 6.30 13.23
C CYS A 117 8.50 4.86 13.62
N ARG A 118 9.21 4.27 14.58
CA ARG A 118 8.92 2.90 15.07
C ARG A 118 7.60 2.80 15.82
N GLU A 119 7.19 3.85 16.52
CA GLU A 119 5.92 3.86 17.26
C GLU A 119 4.69 3.99 16.35
N ARG A 120 4.86 4.40 15.07
CA ARG A 120 3.76 4.55 14.10
C ARG A 120 3.49 3.31 13.24
N VAL A 121 4.27 2.31 13.39
CA VAL A 121 4.11 1.00 12.75
C VAL A 121 3.56 0.02 13.76
#